data_aee5f888371f84120258788a59ad6991
#
_entry.id   aee5f888371f84120258788a59ad6991
#
_cell.length_a   1.000
_cell.length_b   1.000
_cell.length_c   1.000
_cell.angle_alpha   90.00
_cell.angle_beta   90.00
_cell.angle_gamma   90.00
#
_symmetry.space_group_name_H-M   'P 1'
#
loop_
_entity.id
_entity.type
_entity.pdbx_description
1 polymer ?
#
loop_
_entity_poly.entity_id
_entity_poly.type
_entity_poly.pdbx_seq_one_letter_code
_entity_poly.pdbx_strand_id
1 'polypeptide(L)'
;MTTLVGYVRVARSEEPYQDQVDALDAAGCERIFVDVAGGPKAPRPGLQDALDYLRENDELLVVSLDRLGPGVADVVWILNGLEARGIAFRAIRDGLEAGTEAGRGLFAATLALATVEATTQAEKRRRRRAEEAAVPAPATAPTAPAPPSLPKGITRRKLMIAVEERSKGRDTAEIARVLDVSERVVTRALAWAESGRQGGMLR
;
A
#
# COMPACT_ATOMS: atom_id res chain seq x y z
N MET A 1 -7.31 -18.80 -34.56
CA MET A 1 -7.87 -17.43 -34.46
C MET A 1 -7.18 -16.79 -33.29
N THR A 2 -6.68 -15.60 -33.41
CA THR A 2 -6.05 -14.84 -32.32
C THR A 2 -7.15 -14.13 -31.53
N THR A 3 -7.26 -14.41 -30.23
CA THR A 3 -8.21 -13.72 -29.36
C THR A 3 -7.53 -12.47 -28.79
N LEU A 4 -8.22 -11.33 -28.89
CA LEU A 4 -7.75 -10.07 -28.29
C LEU A 4 -8.41 -9.91 -26.92
N VAL A 5 -7.58 -9.81 -25.88
CA VAL A 5 -8.02 -9.69 -24.48
C VAL A 5 -7.56 -8.36 -23.92
N GLY A 6 -8.51 -7.56 -23.44
CA GLY A 6 -8.22 -6.26 -22.84
C GLY A 6 -8.00 -6.35 -21.32
N TYR A 7 -7.09 -5.53 -20.81
CA TYR A 7 -6.96 -5.34 -19.37
C TYR A 7 -6.97 -3.86 -19.00
N VAL A 8 -7.81 -3.52 -18.03
CA VAL A 8 -8.00 -2.18 -17.49
C VAL A 8 -7.59 -2.15 -16.03
N ARG A 9 -6.85 -1.14 -15.64
CA ARG A 9 -6.53 -0.88 -14.24
C ARG A 9 -6.78 0.57 -13.89
N VAL A 10 -7.50 0.79 -12.78
CA VAL A 10 -7.66 2.11 -12.17
C VAL A 10 -6.97 2.15 -10.81
N ALA A 11 -6.27 3.24 -10.52
CA ALA A 11 -5.52 3.39 -9.28
C ALA A 11 -6.43 3.74 -8.09
N ARG A 12 -7.60 4.29 -8.35
CA ARG A 12 -8.61 4.70 -7.35
C ARG A 12 -10.01 4.35 -7.84
N SER A 13 -10.90 3.98 -6.93
CA SER A 13 -12.29 3.61 -7.23
C SER A 13 -13.12 4.73 -7.87
N GLU A 14 -12.69 5.97 -7.73
CA GLU A 14 -13.37 7.15 -8.26
C GLU A 14 -12.81 7.60 -9.63
N GLU A 15 -11.75 6.97 -10.13
CA GLU A 15 -11.16 7.28 -11.43
C GLU A 15 -12.04 6.67 -12.54
N PRO A 16 -12.52 7.49 -13.50
CA PRO A 16 -13.28 6.97 -14.63
C PRO A 16 -12.36 6.08 -15.48
N TYR A 17 -12.83 4.88 -15.78
CA TYR A 17 -12.07 3.93 -16.60
C TYR A 17 -12.78 3.63 -17.93
N GLN A 18 -13.90 4.28 -18.18
CA GLN A 18 -14.68 4.05 -19.38
C GLN A 18 -13.88 4.32 -20.65
N ASP A 19 -13.06 5.38 -20.66
CA ASP A 19 -12.19 5.70 -21.79
C ASP A 19 -11.20 4.56 -22.13
N GLN A 20 -10.75 3.80 -21.10
CA GLN A 20 -9.89 2.65 -21.32
C GLN A 20 -10.69 1.48 -21.92
N VAL A 21 -11.89 1.23 -21.41
CA VAL A 21 -12.78 0.19 -21.94
C VAL A 21 -13.14 0.51 -23.38
N ASP A 22 -13.55 1.73 -23.70
CA ASP A 22 -13.92 2.16 -25.03
C ASP A 22 -12.75 2.01 -26.04
N ALA A 23 -11.54 2.34 -25.62
CA ALA A 23 -10.37 2.19 -26.45
C ALA A 23 -10.03 0.71 -26.74
N LEU A 24 -10.20 -0.18 -25.76
CA LEU A 24 -9.97 -1.62 -25.92
C LEU A 24 -11.06 -2.28 -26.75
N ASP A 25 -12.32 -1.85 -26.55
CA ASP A 25 -13.46 -2.32 -27.37
C ASP A 25 -13.31 -1.90 -28.83
N ALA A 26 -12.93 -0.65 -29.08
CA ALA A 26 -12.61 -0.14 -30.41
C ALA A 26 -11.42 -0.86 -31.08
N ALA A 27 -10.49 -1.38 -30.27
CA ALA A 27 -9.37 -2.21 -30.76
C ALA A 27 -9.79 -3.66 -31.05
N GLY A 28 -11.04 -4.05 -30.78
CA GLY A 28 -11.61 -5.36 -31.07
C GLY A 28 -11.37 -6.40 -29.99
N CYS A 29 -11.17 -6.01 -28.73
CA CYS A 29 -11.06 -6.95 -27.63
C CYS A 29 -12.36 -7.75 -27.45
N GLU A 30 -12.23 -9.09 -27.46
CA GLU A 30 -13.37 -10.00 -27.25
C GLU A 30 -13.80 -9.99 -25.76
N ARG A 31 -12.84 -9.79 -24.86
CA ARG A 31 -13.06 -9.75 -23.43
C ARG A 31 -12.17 -8.73 -22.74
N ILE A 32 -12.72 -8.00 -21.80
CA ILE A 32 -12.01 -6.98 -21.03
C ILE A 32 -12.12 -7.32 -19.55
N PHE A 33 -10.96 -7.40 -18.87
CA PHE A 33 -10.85 -7.62 -17.44
C PHE A 33 -10.50 -6.30 -16.75
N VAL A 34 -11.09 -6.05 -15.58
CA VAL A 34 -10.97 -4.76 -14.89
C VAL A 34 -10.53 -4.98 -13.45
N ASP A 35 -9.47 -4.27 -13.04
CA ASP A 35 -9.06 -4.15 -11.64
C ASP A 35 -9.22 -2.71 -11.14
N VAL A 36 -10.02 -2.55 -10.11
CA VAL A 36 -10.12 -1.30 -9.36
C VAL A 36 -9.19 -1.41 -8.15
N ALA A 37 -8.01 -0.82 -8.27
CA ALA A 37 -6.94 -1.01 -7.29
C ALA A 37 -7.04 0.02 -6.16
N GLY A 38 -7.08 -0.45 -4.91
CA GLY A 38 -6.96 0.38 -3.70
C GLY A 38 -5.52 0.82 -3.38
N GLY A 39 -4.57 0.74 -4.35
CA GLY A 39 -3.18 1.14 -4.18
C GLY A 39 -2.17 0.24 -4.91
N PRO A 40 -0.84 0.56 -4.81
CA PRO A 40 0.20 -0.15 -5.56
C PRO A 40 0.33 -1.65 -5.25
N LYS A 41 -0.06 -2.06 -4.05
CA LYS A 41 0.02 -3.47 -3.58
C LYS A 41 -1.34 -4.16 -3.52
N ALA A 42 -2.39 -3.54 -4.05
CA ALA A 42 -3.71 -4.16 -4.07
C ALA A 42 -3.71 -5.46 -4.91
N PRO A 43 -4.47 -6.48 -4.51
CA PRO A 43 -4.69 -7.66 -5.34
C PRO A 43 -5.23 -7.27 -6.72
N ARG A 44 -4.85 -8.05 -7.73
CA ARG A 44 -5.26 -7.85 -9.13
C ARG A 44 -5.93 -9.10 -9.69
N PRO A 45 -7.12 -9.44 -9.18
CA PRO A 45 -7.83 -10.64 -9.65
C PRO A 45 -8.17 -10.56 -11.14
N GLY A 46 -8.53 -9.39 -11.65
CA GLY A 46 -8.81 -9.20 -13.06
C GLY A 46 -7.60 -9.45 -13.97
N LEU A 47 -6.39 -9.05 -13.54
CA LEU A 47 -5.18 -9.40 -14.27
C LEU A 47 -4.92 -10.92 -14.23
N GLN A 48 -5.09 -11.54 -13.07
CA GLN A 48 -4.92 -12.98 -12.96
C GLN A 48 -5.91 -13.73 -13.85
N ASP A 49 -7.17 -13.35 -13.83
CA ASP A 49 -8.21 -13.93 -14.67
C ASP A 49 -7.91 -13.73 -16.17
N ALA A 50 -7.39 -12.54 -16.56
CA ALA A 50 -6.96 -12.28 -17.92
C ALA A 50 -5.80 -13.21 -18.35
N LEU A 51 -4.78 -13.34 -17.49
CA LEU A 51 -3.64 -14.22 -17.74
C LEU A 51 -4.05 -15.70 -17.81
N ASP A 52 -5.01 -16.13 -17.00
CA ASP A 52 -5.52 -17.50 -17.00
C ASP A 52 -6.42 -17.79 -18.23
N TYR A 53 -7.09 -16.76 -18.74
CA TYR A 53 -7.94 -16.86 -19.94
C TYR A 53 -7.12 -16.96 -21.23
N LEU A 54 -5.99 -16.24 -21.33
CA LEU A 54 -5.13 -16.16 -22.50
C LEU A 54 -4.44 -17.49 -22.83
N ARG A 55 -4.35 -17.80 -24.10
CA ARG A 55 -3.69 -18.99 -24.65
C ARG A 55 -2.56 -18.59 -25.59
N GLU A 56 -1.78 -19.57 -26.02
CA GLU A 56 -0.77 -19.39 -27.06
C GLU A 56 -1.38 -18.79 -28.33
N ASN A 57 -0.72 -17.80 -28.92
CA ASN A 57 -1.14 -16.99 -30.07
C ASN A 57 -2.29 -16.00 -29.79
N ASP A 58 -2.76 -15.83 -28.54
CA ASP A 58 -3.63 -14.73 -28.17
C ASP A 58 -2.82 -13.45 -27.91
N GLU A 59 -3.50 -12.32 -27.78
CA GLU A 59 -2.87 -11.04 -27.55
C GLU A 59 -3.51 -10.31 -26.34
N LEU A 60 -2.67 -9.87 -25.39
CA LEU A 60 -3.09 -9.00 -24.29
C LEU A 60 -2.96 -7.53 -24.71
N LEU A 61 -4.03 -6.77 -24.61
CA LEU A 61 -4.08 -5.35 -24.89
C LEU A 61 -4.27 -4.54 -23.60
N VAL A 62 -3.53 -3.46 -23.49
CA VAL A 62 -3.72 -2.40 -22.49
C VAL A 62 -3.72 -1.04 -23.18
N VAL A 63 -4.31 -0.04 -22.56
CA VAL A 63 -4.25 1.32 -23.12
C VAL A 63 -2.83 1.89 -23.01
N SER A 64 -2.15 1.65 -21.90
CA SER A 64 -0.75 2.07 -21.69
C SER A 64 -0.03 1.10 -20.75
N LEU A 65 1.28 1.07 -20.84
CA LEU A 65 2.15 0.11 -20.14
C LEU A 65 2.05 0.23 -18.60
N ASP A 66 1.81 1.44 -18.09
CA ASP A 66 1.64 1.71 -16.66
C ASP A 66 0.39 1.02 -16.05
N ARG A 67 -0.54 0.57 -16.90
CA ARG A 67 -1.71 -0.20 -16.46
C ARG A 67 -1.35 -1.62 -16.04
N LEU A 68 -0.26 -2.19 -16.54
CA LEU A 68 0.18 -3.53 -16.10
C LEU A 68 0.73 -3.58 -14.69
N GLY A 69 1.28 -2.49 -14.16
CA GLY A 69 1.81 -2.51 -12.81
C GLY A 69 2.36 -1.18 -12.32
N PRO A 70 2.53 -1.03 -10.99
CA PRO A 70 3.02 0.20 -10.37
C PRO A 70 4.53 0.40 -10.52
N GLY A 71 5.25 -0.61 -10.99
CA GLY A 71 6.69 -0.56 -11.13
C GLY A 71 7.17 -1.35 -12.32
N VAL A 72 8.34 -0.96 -12.79
CA VAL A 72 8.99 -1.58 -13.94
C VAL A 72 9.19 -3.09 -13.76
N ALA A 73 9.59 -3.51 -12.56
CA ALA A 73 9.80 -4.93 -12.25
C ALA A 73 8.52 -5.77 -12.41
N ASP A 74 7.36 -5.21 -12.05
CA ASP A 74 6.07 -5.89 -12.20
C ASP A 74 5.73 -6.05 -13.68
N VAL A 75 5.93 -4.98 -14.47
CA VAL A 75 5.68 -4.98 -15.92
C VAL A 75 6.57 -6.00 -16.60
N VAL A 76 7.88 -5.98 -16.30
CA VAL A 76 8.87 -6.93 -16.83
C VAL A 76 8.46 -8.37 -16.54
N TRP A 77 8.07 -8.66 -15.32
CA TRP A 77 7.69 -10.01 -14.92
C TRP A 77 6.47 -10.51 -15.71
N ILE A 78 5.43 -9.66 -15.87
CA ILE A 78 4.22 -10.01 -16.63
C ILE A 78 4.58 -10.27 -18.09
N LEU A 79 5.36 -9.38 -18.70
CA LEU A 79 5.69 -9.46 -20.12
C LEU A 79 6.58 -10.66 -20.46
N ASN A 80 7.55 -10.99 -19.61
CA ASN A 80 8.33 -12.22 -19.75
C ASN A 80 7.42 -13.46 -19.61
N GLY A 81 6.43 -13.41 -18.73
CA GLY A 81 5.45 -14.48 -18.57
C GLY A 81 4.57 -14.68 -19.81
N LEU A 82 4.17 -13.60 -20.49
CA LEU A 82 3.41 -13.65 -21.74
C LEU A 82 4.28 -14.21 -22.88
N GLU A 83 5.50 -13.70 -23.03
CA GLU A 83 6.45 -14.16 -24.05
C GLU A 83 6.75 -15.65 -23.91
N ALA A 84 7.03 -16.14 -22.69
CA ALA A 84 7.28 -17.55 -22.42
C ALA A 84 6.09 -18.47 -22.77
N ARG A 85 4.87 -17.92 -22.83
CA ARG A 85 3.65 -18.63 -23.22
C ARG A 85 3.24 -18.40 -24.68
N GLY A 86 4.03 -17.68 -25.46
CA GLY A 86 3.70 -17.36 -26.85
C GLY A 86 2.49 -16.42 -27.00
N ILE A 87 2.23 -15.57 -26.00
CA ILE A 87 1.14 -14.60 -25.99
C ILE A 87 1.71 -13.24 -26.41
N ALA A 88 1.08 -12.61 -27.39
CA ALA A 88 1.46 -11.29 -27.84
C ALA A 88 0.98 -10.21 -26.86
N PHE A 89 1.60 -9.03 -26.91
CA PHE A 89 1.25 -7.90 -26.06
C PHE A 89 1.22 -6.60 -26.86
N ARG A 90 0.23 -5.74 -26.56
CA ARG A 90 0.10 -4.41 -27.16
C ARG A 90 -0.31 -3.36 -26.14
N ALA A 91 0.39 -2.20 -26.13
CA ALA A 91 -0.01 -0.99 -25.42
C ALA A 91 -0.41 0.08 -26.46
N ILE A 92 -1.71 0.35 -26.57
CA ILE A 92 -2.30 1.10 -27.67
C ILE A 92 -1.74 2.53 -27.74
N ARG A 93 -1.74 3.24 -26.61
CA ARG A 93 -1.31 4.64 -26.51
C ARG A 93 0.22 4.78 -26.67
N ASP A 94 0.96 3.80 -26.21
CA ASP A 94 2.42 3.82 -26.24
C ASP A 94 2.99 3.37 -27.60
N GLY A 95 2.14 2.86 -28.50
CA GLY A 95 2.55 2.33 -29.78
C GLY A 95 3.45 1.09 -29.70
N LEU A 96 3.34 0.34 -28.58
CA LEU A 96 4.15 -0.85 -28.32
C LEU A 96 3.37 -2.10 -28.75
N GLU A 97 3.93 -2.83 -29.71
CA GLU A 97 3.39 -4.11 -30.21
C GLU A 97 4.48 -5.17 -30.14
N ALA A 98 4.44 -6.02 -29.12
CA ALA A 98 5.44 -7.09 -28.96
C ALA A 98 5.30 -8.24 -29.99
N GLY A 99 4.22 -8.26 -30.76
CA GLY A 99 3.99 -9.26 -31.82
C GLY A 99 4.84 -9.08 -33.07
N THR A 100 5.42 -7.89 -33.34
CA THR A 100 6.28 -7.60 -34.51
C THR A 100 7.76 -7.71 -34.13
N GLU A 101 8.63 -7.97 -35.12
CA GLU A 101 10.08 -8.02 -34.88
C GLU A 101 10.63 -6.66 -34.39
N ALA A 102 10.17 -5.56 -35.00
CA ALA A 102 10.49 -4.21 -34.53
C ALA A 102 9.97 -3.92 -33.12
N GLY A 103 8.76 -4.35 -32.81
CA GLY A 103 8.16 -4.21 -31.50
C GLY A 103 8.90 -5.02 -30.43
N ARG A 104 9.31 -6.25 -30.73
CA ARG A 104 10.16 -7.05 -29.83
C ARG A 104 11.49 -6.38 -29.54
N GLY A 105 12.15 -5.81 -30.56
CA GLY A 105 13.39 -5.08 -30.38
C GLY A 105 13.25 -3.84 -29.54
N LEU A 106 12.23 -3.02 -29.78
CA LEU A 106 11.91 -1.83 -28.99
C LEU A 106 11.53 -2.20 -27.55
N PHE A 107 10.77 -3.27 -27.39
CA PHE A 107 10.37 -3.82 -26.11
C PHE A 107 11.58 -4.30 -25.29
N ALA A 108 12.47 -5.08 -25.88
CA ALA A 108 13.71 -5.53 -25.23
C ALA A 108 14.60 -4.34 -24.81
N ALA A 109 14.69 -3.30 -25.62
CA ALA A 109 15.43 -2.08 -25.31
C ALA A 109 14.79 -1.30 -24.15
N THR A 110 13.47 -1.13 -24.16
CA THR A 110 12.73 -0.48 -23.09
C THR A 110 12.87 -1.25 -21.76
N LEU A 111 12.82 -2.57 -21.85
CA LEU A 111 12.99 -3.46 -20.70
C LEU A 111 14.40 -3.37 -20.12
N ALA A 112 15.43 -3.34 -20.95
CA ALA A 112 16.82 -3.17 -20.53
C ALA A 112 17.03 -1.83 -19.82
N LEU A 113 16.51 -0.74 -20.40
CA LEU A 113 16.57 0.60 -19.78
C LEU A 113 15.85 0.64 -18.43
N ALA A 114 14.67 0.07 -18.37
CA ALA A 114 13.87 -0.02 -17.17
C ALA A 114 14.56 -0.86 -16.07
N THR A 115 15.25 -1.92 -16.43
CA THR A 115 16.05 -2.73 -15.49
C THR A 115 17.22 -1.91 -14.92
N VAL A 116 17.89 -1.12 -15.74
CA VAL A 116 18.96 -0.21 -15.33
C VAL A 116 18.43 0.86 -14.37
N GLU A 117 17.29 1.45 -14.65
CA GLU A 117 16.66 2.42 -13.74
C GLU A 117 16.27 1.80 -12.39
N ALA A 118 15.68 0.60 -12.41
CA ALA A 118 15.30 -0.12 -11.19
C ALA A 118 16.51 -0.45 -10.32
N THR A 119 17.61 -0.93 -10.92
CA THR A 119 18.85 -1.20 -10.19
C THR A 119 19.46 0.06 -9.62
N THR A 120 19.52 1.15 -10.39
CA THR A 120 20.02 2.45 -9.94
C THR A 120 19.19 3.02 -8.77
N GLN A 121 17.86 2.90 -8.83
CA GLN A 121 16.99 3.33 -7.73
C GLN A 121 17.14 2.45 -6.49
N ALA A 122 17.29 1.13 -6.66
CA ALA A 122 17.54 0.21 -5.56
C ALA A 122 18.86 0.52 -4.86
N GLU A 123 19.92 0.80 -5.62
CA GLU A 123 21.23 1.21 -5.08
C GLU A 123 21.14 2.55 -4.34
N LYS A 124 20.46 3.56 -4.90
CA LYS A 124 20.23 4.85 -4.23
C LYS A 124 19.47 4.69 -2.92
N ARG A 125 18.42 3.84 -2.88
CA ARG A 125 17.67 3.53 -1.64
C ARG A 125 18.55 2.80 -0.61
N ARG A 126 19.39 1.85 -1.07
CA ARG A 126 20.31 1.11 -0.20
C ARG A 126 21.37 2.05 0.39
N ARG A 127 21.90 2.95 -0.44
CA ARG A 127 22.88 3.96 -0.02
C ARG A 127 22.29 4.93 1.00
N ARG A 128 21.07 5.46 0.74
CA ARG A 128 20.36 6.32 1.68
C ARG A 128 20.08 5.64 3.02
N ARG A 129 19.65 4.37 3.00
CA ARG A 129 19.46 3.59 4.24
C ARG A 129 20.78 3.35 4.99
N ALA A 130 21.88 3.14 4.29
CA ALA A 130 23.19 2.98 4.90
C ALA A 130 23.67 4.31 5.50
N GLU A 131 23.46 5.43 4.84
CA GLU A 131 23.76 6.77 5.34
C GLU A 131 22.90 7.13 6.56
N GLU A 132 21.60 6.85 6.53
CA GLU A 132 20.68 7.01 7.66
C GLU A 132 21.08 6.13 8.86
N ALA A 133 21.57 4.91 8.61
CA ALA A 133 22.06 4.01 9.65
C ALA A 133 23.46 4.37 10.16
N ALA A 134 24.27 5.06 9.35
CA ALA A 134 25.61 5.52 9.70
C ALA A 134 25.61 6.88 10.44
N VAL A 135 24.49 7.61 10.42
CA VAL A 135 24.32 8.77 11.32
C VAL A 135 24.27 8.21 12.75
N PRO A 136 25.29 8.45 13.59
CA PRO A 136 25.23 8.02 14.98
C PRO A 136 23.95 8.66 15.55
N ALA A 137 23.11 7.83 16.15
CA ALA A 137 21.93 8.32 16.86
C ALA A 137 22.41 9.50 17.73
N PRO A 138 21.75 10.67 17.67
CA PRO A 138 22.18 11.81 18.47
C PRO A 138 22.41 11.27 19.87
N ALA A 139 23.66 11.48 20.37
CA ALA A 139 24.06 10.98 21.68
C ALA A 139 22.92 11.22 22.63
N THR A 140 22.33 10.16 23.12
CA THR A 140 21.15 10.20 23.98
C THR A 140 21.43 11.20 25.08
N ALA A 141 20.82 12.39 24.95
CA ALA A 141 20.62 13.21 26.13
C ALA A 141 20.03 12.26 27.18
N PRO A 142 20.45 12.33 28.46
CA PRO A 142 20.05 11.37 29.46
C PRO A 142 18.54 11.19 29.35
N THR A 143 18.14 10.00 28.96
CA THR A 143 16.74 9.63 28.69
C THR A 143 15.97 9.97 29.94
N ALA A 144 15.17 11.04 29.89
CA ALA A 144 14.17 11.26 30.92
C ALA A 144 13.42 9.93 31.10
N PRO A 145 13.23 9.46 32.32
CA PRO A 145 12.58 8.17 32.56
C PRO A 145 11.30 8.13 31.75
N ALA A 146 11.13 7.08 30.97
CA ALA A 146 9.95 6.92 30.14
C ALA A 146 8.70 7.16 31.01
N PRO A 147 7.71 7.91 30.55
CA PRO A 147 6.53 8.19 31.36
C PRO A 147 5.96 6.86 31.83
N PRO A 148 5.63 6.74 33.12
CA PRO A 148 5.15 5.49 33.67
C PRO A 148 3.94 5.00 32.85
N SER A 149 3.99 3.76 32.41
CA SER A 149 2.92 3.15 31.60
C SER A 149 1.59 3.23 32.34
N LEU A 150 0.50 3.49 31.61
CA LEU A 150 -0.84 3.51 32.18
C LEU A 150 -1.11 2.22 33.00
N PRO A 151 -1.78 2.31 34.14
CA PRO A 151 -2.18 1.15 34.92
C PRO A 151 -2.98 0.16 34.08
N LYS A 152 -2.67 -1.14 34.21
CA LYS A 152 -3.42 -2.20 33.50
C LYS A 152 -4.91 -2.11 33.84
N GLY A 153 -5.76 -2.23 32.81
CA GLY A 153 -7.23 -2.24 32.96
C GLY A 153 -7.93 -0.89 32.82
N ILE A 154 -7.18 0.18 32.48
CA ILE A 154 -7.78 1.47 32.18
C ILE A 154 -7.19 2.09 30.91
N THR A 155 -8.04 2.68 30.06
CA THR A 155 -7.60 3.45 28.89
C THR A 155 -7.35 4.91 29.27
N ARG A 156 -6.56 5.61 28.45
CA ARG A 156 -6.29 7.05 28.66
C ARG A 156 -7.57 7.88 28.75
N ARG A 157 -8.59 7.54 27.94
CA ARG A 157 -9.91 8.19 27.97
C ARG A 157 -10.64 7.94 29.29
N LYS A 158 -10.69 6.68 29.76
CA LYS A 158 -11.31 6.33 31.05
C LYS A 158 -10.58 6.98 32.23
N LEU A 159 -9.25 7.10 32.15
CA LEU A 159 -8.46 7.81 33.16
C LEU A 159 -8.85 9.30 33.27
N MET A 160 -8.99 10.00 32.15
CA MET A 160 -9.39 11.40 32.12
C MET A 160 -10.79 11.59 32.75
N ILE A 161 -11.73 10.73 32.38
CA ILE A 161 -13.08 10.76 32.98
C ILE A 161 -13.02 10.48 34.48
N ALA A 162 -12.19 9.50 34.93
CA ALA A 162 -12.04 9.22 36.38
C ALA A 162 -11.50 10.43 37.14
N VAL A 163 -10.53 11.15 36.61
CA VAL A 163 -9.96 12.36 37.21
C VAL A 163 -11.00 13.49 37.26
N GLU A 164 -11.78 13.68 36.20
CA GLU A 164 -12.84 14.68 36.13
C GLU A 164 -13.96 14.39 37.11
N GLU A 165 -14.44 13.14 37.16
CA GLU A 165 -15.51 12.74 38.09
C GLU A 165 -15.06 12.83 39.56
N ARG A 166 -13.78 12.53 39.83
CA ARG A 166 -13.19 12.74 41.17
C ARG A 166 -13.14 14.19 41.54
N SER A 167 -12.85 15.11 40.63
CA SER A 167 -12.85 16.57 40.87
C SER A 167 -14.25 17.12 41.19
N LYS A 168 -15.32 16.44 40.75
CA LYS A 168 -16.72 16.73 41.04
C LYS A 168 -17.18 16.15 42.39
N GLY A 169 -16.28 15.51 43.17
CA GLY A 169 -16.55 14.98 44.49
C GLY A 169 -17.13 13.56 44.54
N ARG A 170 -17.20 12.85 43.39
CA ARG A 170 -17.67 11.46 43.37
C ARG A 170 -16.67 10.52 44.03
N ASP A 171 -17.19 9.47 44.64
CA ASP A 171 -16.35 8.43 45.24
C ASP A 171 -15.83 7.43 44.23
N THR A 172 -14.87 6.60 44.63
CA THR A 172 -14.24 5.61 43.73
C THR A 172 -15.20 4.51 43.30
N ALA A 173 -16.21 4.18 44.10
CA ALA A 173 -17.22 3.18 43.81
C ALA A 173 -18.19 3.68 42.72
N GLU A 174 -18.60 4.93 42.81
CA GLU A 174 -19.44 5.57 41.77
C GLU A 174 -18.71 5.69 40.45
N ILE A 175 -17.44 6.14 40.44
CA ILE A 175 -16.60 6.26 39.26
C ILE A 175 -16.40 4.88 38.63
N ALA A 176 -16.19 3.84 39.41
CA ALA A 176 -16.02 2.48 38.94
C ALA A 176 -17.26 1.97 38.17
N ARG A 177 -18.46 2.29 38.67
CA ARG A 177 -19.73 1.95 37.99
C ARG A 177 -19.89 2.70 36.66
N VAL A 178 -19.58 4.00 36.63
CA VAL A 178 -19.70 4.84 35.44
C VAL A 178 -18.74 4.37 34.34
N LEU A 179 -17.55 3.94 34.71
CA LEU A 179 -16.50 3.53 33.76
C LEU A 179 -16.53 2.04 33.41
N ASP A 180 -17.40 1.27 34.07
CA ASP A 180 -17.45 -0.19 33.93
C ASP A 180 -16.05 -0.81 34.12
N VAL A 181 -15.47 -0.58 35.30
CA VAL A 181 -14.18 -1.12 35.77
C VAL A 181 -14.25 -1.37 37.29
N SER A 182 -13.34 -2.20 37.80
CA SER A 182 -13.28 -2.43 39.23
C SER A 182 -12.76 -1.20 40.02
N GLU A 183 -13.22 -1.00 41.28
CA GLU A 183 -12.73 0.07 42.13
C GLU A 183 -11.21 0.08 42.31
N ARG A 184 -10.59 -1.09 42.36
CA ARG A 184 -9.13 -1.24 42.42
C ARG A 184 -8.41 -0.61 41.21
N VAL A 185 -9.03 -0.69 40.04
CA VAL A 185 -8.50 -0.07 38.80
C VAL A 185 -8.62 1.46 38.91
N VAL A 186 -9.75 1.96 39.37
CA VAL A 186 -9.97 3.41 39.55
C VAL A 186 -9.00 3.99 40.58
N THR A 187 -8.87 3.35 41.75
CA THR A 187 -7.96 3.79 42.82
C THR A 187 -6.51 3.88 42.35
N ARG A 188 -6.06 2.82 41.63
CA ARG A 188 -4.70 2.78 41.05
C ARG A 188 -4.51 3.82 39.95
N ALA A 189 -5.55 4.09 39.17
CA ALA A 189 -5.50 5.07 38.09
C ALA A 189 -5.45 6.51 38.62
N LEU A 190 -6.20 6.82 39.64
CA LEU A 190 -6.16 8.12 40.30
C LEU A 190 -4.83 8.38 41.00
N ALA A 191 -4.30 7.40 41.74
CA ALA A 191 -2.98 7.49 42.34
C ALA A 191 -1.85 7.70 41.32
N TRP A 192 -1.97 7.03 40.13
CA TRP A 192 -1.04 7.25 39.01
C TRP A 192 -1.14 8.67 38.45
N ALA A 193 -2.36 9.21 38.30
CA ALA A 193 -2.59 10.59 37.83
C ALA A 193 -2.07 11.64 38.81
N GLU A 194 -2.19 11.41 40.13
CA GLU A 194 -1.65 12.29 41.18
C GLU A 194 -0.13 12.30 41.19
N SER A 195 0.51 11.13 41.04
CA SER A 195 1.97 11.04 40.98
C SER A 195 2.53 11.73 39.71
N GLY A 196 1.80 11.69 38.59
CA GLY A 196 2.15 12.40 37.36
C GLY A 196 2.01 13.93 37.46
N ARG A 197 1.10 14.44 38.25
CA ARG A 197 0.97 15.89 38.52
C ARG A 197 2.11 16.45 39.35
N GLN A 198 2.62 15.69 40.29
CA GLN A 198 3.79 16.11 41.13
C GLN A 198 5.10 16.12 40.30
N GLY A 199 5.17 15.37 39.19
CA GLY A 199 6.30 15.33 38.26
C GLY A 199 6.23 16.30 37.06
N GLY A 200 5.25 17.23 37.01
CA GLY A 200 5.16 18.26 35.97
C GLY A 200 4.69 17.75 34.59
N MET A 201 4.08 16.56 34.48
CA MET A 201 3.79 15.83 33.25
C MET A 201 2.37 16.04 32.67
N LEU A 202 1.53 16.85 33.31
CA LEU A 202 0.19 17.18 32.83
C LEU A 202 0.00 18.72 32.84
N ARG A 203 0.54 19.37 31.84
CA ARG A 203 0.09 20.69 31.39
C ARG A 203 -0.46 20.58 29.97
#